data_e1f4e7cbf0268ebe2c9ec1993d4f2005
#
_entry.id   e1f4e7cbf0268ebe2c9ec1993d4f2005
#
_cell.length_a   1.000
_cell.length_b   1.000
_cell.length_c   1.000
_cell.angle_alpha   90.00
_cell.angle_beta   90.00
_cell.angle_gamma   90.00
#
_symmetry.space_group_name_H-M   'P 1'
#
loop_
_entity.id
_entity.type
_entity.pdbx_description
1 polymer ?
#
loop_
_entity_poly.entity_id
_entity_poly.type
_entity_poly.pdbx_seq_one_letter_code
_entity_poly.pdbx_strand_id
1 'polypeptide(L)'
;MAANPGQNRRVVSGMRPTGQLHLGNYHGALANWIELQYRYECYFFVADWHALTTGYEDTAAFKSNAHEVLIDWLGAGLNPSACTIFIQSRIPEHAELHLILSMVTPVSWLERVPTYKDQMEQLKDKDLSTYGFLGYPLLQSADILMYRPEFVPVGEDQVAHV
;
A
#
# COMPACT_ATOMS: atom_id res chain seq x y z
N MET A 1 -19.63 -19.34 20.74
CA MET A 1 -19.69 -18.97 19.30
C MET A 1 -18.48 -19.63 18.64
N ALA A 2 -18.67 -20.50 17.67
CA ALA A 2 -17.56 -21.11 16.94
C ALA A 2 -16.85 -20.01 16.14
N ALA A 3 -15.52 -19.91 16.27
CA ALA A 3 -14.72 -18.98 15.49
C ALA A 3 -14.93 -19.26 14.00
N ASN A 4 -15.25 -18.22 13.24
CA ASN A 4 -15.41 -18.35 11.79
C ASN A 4 -14.04 -18.77 11.22
N PRO A 5 -13.92 -19.88 10.46
CA PRO A 5 -12.63 -20.40 10.00
C PRO A 5 -11.86 -19.44 9.07
N GLY A 6 -12.49 -18.34 8.63
CA GLY A 6 -11.81 -17.26 7.90
C GLY A 6 -11.20 -16.17 8.79
N GLN A 7 -11.59 -16.05 10.05
CA GLN A 7 -11.12 -14.96 10.94
C GLN A 7 -9.64 -15.02 11.34
N ASN A 8 -8.95 -16.14 11.10
CA ASN A 8 -7.50 -16.25 11.32
C ASN A 8 -6.66 -15.97 10.07
N ARG A 9 -7.29 -15.72 8.94
CA ARG A 9 -6.58 -15.40 7.70
C ARG A 9 -6.45 -13.89 7.55
N ARG A 10 -5.25 -13.44 7.24
CA ARG A 10 -4.92 -12.02 7.17
C ARG A 10 -5.02 -11.50 5.75
N VAL A 11 -5.52 -10.29 5.65
CA VAL A 11 -5.54 -9.49 4.43
C VAL A 11 -4.76 -8.21 4.71
N VAL A 12 -3.81 -7.86 3.84
CA VAL A 12 -3.14 -6.57 3.88
C VAL A 12 -3.32 -5.85 2.55
N SER A 13 -3.62 -4.56 2.60
CA SER A 13 -3.63 -3.72 1.41
C SER A 13 -3.40 -2.26 1.78
N GLY A 14 -2.80 -1.51 0.85
CA GLY A 14 -2.49 -0.10 1.04
C GLY A 14 -2.96 0.75 -0.15
N MET A 15 -3.23 2.02 0.12
CA MET A 15 -3.56 3.01 -0.91
C MET A 15 -2.74 4.27 -0.71
N ARG A 16 -2.12 4.75 -1.78
CA ARG A 16 -1.34 5.99 -1.76
C ARG A 16 -2.25 7.22 -1.63
N PRO A 17 -1.94 8.19 -0.75
CA PRO A 17 -2.71 9.42 -0.60
C PRO A 17 -2.30 10.45 -1.68
N THR A 18 -2.63 10.17 -2.94
CA THR A 18 -2.24 11.00 -4.10
C THR A 18 -3.27 12.08 -4.45
N GLY A 19 -4.22 12.35 -3.58
CA GLY A 19 -5.29 13.33 -3.75
C GLY A 19 -6.65 12.78 -3.31
N GLN A 20 -7.72 13.45 -3.73
CA GLN A 20 -9.09 13.00 -3.45
C GLN A 20 -9.38 11.67 -4.13
N LEU A 21 -10.10 10.79 -3.42
CA LEU A 21 -10.53 9.53 -3.99
C LEU A 21 -11.59 9.75 -5.07
N HIS A 22 -11.53 8.91 -6.09
CA HIS A 22 -12.49 8.90 -7.18
C HIS A 22 -13.15 7.52 -7.32
N LEU A 23 -14.16 7.41 -8.17
CA LEU A 23 -14.91 6.15 -8.37
C LEU A 23 -14.01 4.96 -8.75
N GLY A 24 -12.90 5.20 -9.42
CA GLY A 24 -11.91 4.16 -9.72
C GLY A 24 -11.26 3.57 -8.48
N ASN A 25 -10.91 4.39 -7.47
CA ASN A 25 -10.39 3.91 -6.19
C ASN A 25 -11.47 3.12 -5.41
N TYR A 26 -12.71 3.59 -5.46
CA TYR A 26 -13.82 2.91 -4.80
C TYR A 26 -14.04 1.52 -5.40
N HIS A 27 -14.24 1.41 -6.70
CA HIS A 27 -14.53 0.13 -7.35
C HIS A 27 -13.29 -0.77 -7.48
N GLY A 28 -12.10 -0.18 -7.62
CA GLY A 28 -10.86 -0.94 -7.78
C GLY A 28 -10.33 -1.56 -6.47
N ALA A 29 -10.65 -0.98 -5.32
CA ALA A 29 -10.12 -1.45 -4.04
C ALA A 29 -11.14 -1.38 -2.89
N LEU A 30 -11.70 -0.19 -2.62
CA LEU A 30 -12.40 0.10 -1.37
C LEU A 30 -13.67 -0.73 -1.20
N ALA A 31 -14.46 -0.93 -2.26
CA ALA A 31 -15.66 -1.75 -2.23
C ALA A 31 -15.35 -3.20 -1.80
N ASN A 32 -14.25 -3.76 -2.31
CA ASN A 32 -13.79 -5.09 -1.91
C ASN A 32 -13.32 -5.11 -0.44
N TRP A 33 -12.60 -4.08 0.02
CA TRP A 33 -12.14 -3.99 1.41
C TRP A 33 -13.31 -3.95 2.40
N ILE A 34 -14.39 -3.24 2.06
CA ILE A 34 -15.61 -3.15 2.87
C ILE A 34 -16.25 -4.54 3.08
N GLU A 35 -16.18 -5.41 2.08
CA GLU A 35 -16.67 -6.79 2.23
C GLU A 35 -15.68 -7.68 2.99
N LEU A 36 -14.39 -7.55 2.72
CA LEU A 36 -13.35 -8.38 3.31
C LEU A 36 -13.22 -8.18 4.83
N GLN A 37 -13.46 -6.96 5.35
CA GLN A 37 -13.31 -6.63 6.77
C GLN A 37 -14.18 -7.49 7.71
N TYR A 38 -15.28 -8.06 7.21
CA TYR A 38 -16.17 -8.92 8.00
C TYR A 38 -15.86 -10.41 7.87
N ARG A 39 -14.91 -10.77 6.99
CA ARG A 39 -14.57 -12.17 6.67
C ARG A 39 -13.17 -12.56 7.11
N TYR A 40 -12.28 -11.57 7.22
CA TYR A 40 -10.85 -11.76 7.46
C TYR A 40 -10.32 -10.77 8.51
N GLU A 41 -9.14 -11.06 9.05
CA GLU A 41 -8.35 -10.10 9.84
C GLU A 41 -7.67 -9.12 8.88
N CYS A 42 -8.26 -7.93 8.71
CA CYS A 42 -7.82 -6.98 7.68
C CYS A 42 -6.96 -5.86 8.25
N TYR A 43 -5.91 -5.53 7.51
CA TYR A 43 -4.98 -4.44 7.75
C TYR A 43 -4.96 -3.53 6.52
N PHE A 44 -5.57 -2.34 6.63
CA PHE A 44 -5.64 -1.37 5.55
C PHE A 44 -4.84 -0.13 5.93
N PHE A 45 -3.94 0.32 5.05
CA PHE A 45 -3.09 1.45 5.39
C PHE A 45 -2.98 2.49 4.30
N VAL A 46 -2.83 3.75 4.75
CA VAL A 46 -2.47 4.86 3.88
C VAL A 46 -0.97 4.77 3.64
N ALA A 47 -0.59 4.52 2.38
CA ALA A 47 0.79 4.28 1.96
C ALA A 47 1.51 5.61 1.65
N ASP A 48 1.73 6.41 2.70
CA ASP A 48 2.31 7.75 2.58
C ASP A 48 3.79 7.73 2.20
N TRP A 49 4.58 6.78 2.67
CA TRP A 49 5.96 6.63 2.20
C TRP A 49 6.03 6.20 0.74
N HIS A 50 5.13 5.35 0.26
CA HIS A 50 5.04 5.06 -1.16
C HIS A 50 4.69 6.28 -2.00
N ALA A 51 3.86 7.18 -1.49
CA ALA A 51 3.56 8.43 -2.19
C ALA A 51 4.80 9.34 -2.31
N LEU A 52 5.69 9.32 -1.31
CA LEU A 52 6.95 10.07 -1.35
C LEU A 52 7.90 9.60 -2.47
N THR A 53 7.88 8.34 -2.87
CA THR A 53 8.80 7.83 -3.91
C THR A 53 8.67 8.55 -5.26
N THR A 54 7.50 9.11 -5.55
CA THR A 54 7.22 9.85 -6.79
C THR A 54 6.77 11.29 -6.55
N GLY A 55 6.56 11.71 -5.30
CA GLY A 55 6.04 13.02 -4.93
C GLY A 55 6.92 13.78 -3.93
N TYR A 56 8.17 13.41 -3.77
CA TYR A 56 9.09 13.99 -2.79
C TYR A 56 9.39 15.48 -3.01
N GLU A 57 9.18 16.00 -4.21
CA GLU A 57 9.40 17.41 -4.56
C GLU A 57 8.33 18.35 -3.97
N ASP A 58 7.10 17.87 -3.80
CA ASP A 58 5.99 18.62 -3.19
C ASP A 58 5.26 17.77 -2.15
N THR A 59 5.66 17.93 -0.91
CA THR A 59 5.11 17.20 0.24
C THR A 59 4.04 17.97 1.01
N ALA A 60 3.74 19.21 0.62
CA ALA A 60 2.87 20.12 1.39
C ALA A 60 1.47 19.53 1.62
N ALA A 61 0.92 18.84 0.64
CA ALA A 61 -0.42 18.25 0.69
C ALA A 61 -0.47 16.83 1.28
N PHE A 62 0.65 16.15 1.51
CA PHE A 62 0.64 14.72 1.88
C PHE A 62 -0.09 14.45 3.19
N LYS A 63 0.13 15.30 4.19
CA LYS A 63 -0.55 15.13 5.49
C LYS A 63 -2.06 15.33 5.38
N SER A 64 -2.51 16.34 4.64
CA SER A 64 -3.94 16.58 4.41
C SER A 64 -4.54 15.45 3.55
N ASN A 65 -3.87 15.05 2.48
CA ASN A 65 -4.34 13.96 1.62
C ASN A 65 -4.47 12.64 2.39
N ALA A 66 -3.56 12.32 3.31
CA ALA A 66 -3.66 11.13 4.14
C ALA A 66 -4.91 11.18 5.05
N HIS A 67 -5.25 12.34 5.61
CA HIS A 67 -6.46 12.50 6.39
C HIS A 67 -7.74 12.42 5.53
N GLU A 68 -7.74 13.05 4.35
CA GLU A 68 -8.88 12.99 3.42
C GLU A 68 -9.18 11.55 3.01
N VAL A 69 -8.15 10.77 2.66
CA VAL A 69 -8.29 9.35 2.32
C VAL A 69 -8.92 8.56 3.48
N LEU A 70 -8.49 8.81 4.72
CA LEU A 70 -9.09 8.15 5.89
C LEU A 70 -10.56 8.54 6.08
N ILE A 71 -10.90 9.81 5.89
CA ILE A 71 -12.29 10.29 5.96
C ILE A 71 -13.14 9.58 4.90
N ASP A 72 -12.65 9.51 3.66
CA ASP A 72 -13.34 8.85 2.56
C ASP A 72 -13.54 7.34 2.83
N TRP A 73 -12.53 6.65 3.37
CA TRP A 73 -12.63 5.24 3.73
C TRP A 73 -13.72 4.98 4.78
N LEU A 74 -13.72 5.79 5.85
CA LEU A 74 -14.72 5.69 6.90
C LEU A 74 -16.13 6.04 6.37
N GLY A 75 -16.23 7.09 5.55
CA GLY A 75 -17.46 7.51 4.90
C GLY A 75 -18.02 6.46 3.93
N ALA A 76 -17.16 5.70 3.26
CA ALA A 76 -17.53 4.62 2.36
C ALA A 76 -17.97 3.34 3.08
N GLY A 77 -17.63 3.18 4.39
CA GLY A 77 -18.09 2.04 5.19
C GLY A 77 -16.99 1.15 5.77
N LEU A 78 -15.71 1.54 5.70
CA LEU A 78 -14.70 0.85 6.50
C LEU A 78 -14.95 1.12 8.00
N ASN A 79 -14.98 0.04 8.78
CA ASN A 79 -15.30 0.08 10.19
C ASN A 79 -14.06 -0.25 11.04
N PRO A 80 -13.53 0.71 11.82
CA PRO A 80 -12.36 0.49 12.68
C PRO A 80 -12.55 -0.55 13.78
N SER A 81 -13.82 -0.95 14.05
CA SER A 81 -14.10 -2.06 14.95
C SER A 81 -14.02 -3.44 14.27
N ALA A 82 -13.99 -3.49 12.94
CA ALA A 82 -13.95 -4.73 12.16
C ALA A 82 -12.59 -4.95 11.48
N CYS A 83 -11.82 -3.89 11.24
CA CYS A 83 -10.50 -3.96 10.61
C CYS A 83 -9.52 -2.98 11.27
N THR A 84 -8.22 -3.22 11.06
CA THR A 84 -7.17 -2.29 11.48
C THR A 84 -6.89 -1.31 10.35
N ILE A 85 -6.97 0.00 10.67
CA ILE A 85 -6.70 1.09 9.74
C ILE A 85 -5.57 1.94 10.31
N PHE A 86 -4.55 2.24 9.50
CA PHE A 86 -3.40 3.03 9.96
C PHE A 86 -2.71 3.81 8.82
N ILE A 87 -1.79 4.68 9.18
CA ILE A 87 -0.88 5.37 8.25
C ILE A 87 0.46 4.66 8.33
N GLN A 88 1.03 4.28 7.20
CA GLN A 88 2.27 3.51 7.08
C GLN A 88 3.42 4.12 7.90
N SER A 89 3.65 5.43 7.79
CA SER A 89 4.71 6.13 8.51
C SER A 89 4.54 6.17 10.04
N ARG A 90 3.39 5.74 10.58
CA ARG A 90 3.16 5.64 12.01
C ARG A 90 3.62 4.30 12.61
N ILE A 91 4.02 3.38 11.76
CA ILE A 91 4.55 2.06 12.11
C ILE A 91 5.98 1.98 11.55
N PRO A 92 6.99 2.43 12.30
CA PRO A 92 8.38 2.53 11.81
C PRO A 92 8.99 1.20 11.38
N GLU A 93 8.46 0.09 11.85
CA GLU A 93 8.89 -1.26 11.53
C GLU A 93 8.84 -1.57 10.02
N HIS A 94 7.96 -0.90 9.26
CA HIS A 94 7.95 -0.97 7.79
C HIS A 94 9.29 -0.51 7.20
N ALA A 95 9.82 0.61 7.69
CA ALA A 95 11.10 1.14 7.26
C ALA A 95 12.26 0.28 7.78
N GLU A 96 12.18 -0.23 9.00
CA GLU A 96 13.21 -1.10 9.57
C GLU A 96 13.33 -2.40 8.77
N LEU A 97 12.20 -3.05 8.46
CA LEU A 97 12.20 -4.26 7.65
C LEU A 97 12.70 -3.97 6.22
N HIS A 98 12.26 -2.87 5.60
CA HIS A 98 12.78 -2.43 4.32
C HIS A 98 14.31 -2.28 4.34
N LEU A 99 14.86 -1.63 5.37
CA LEU A 99 16.30 -1.47 5.53
C LEU A 99 17.03 -2.82 5.61
N ILE A 100 16.51 -3.76 6.41
CA ILE A 100 17.09 -5.10 6.55
C ILE A 100 17.07 -5.84 5.21
N LEU A 101 15.93 -5.82 4.52
CA LEU A 101 15.78 -6.46 3.21
C LEU A 101 16.71 -5.82 2.17
N SER A 102 16.96 -4.51 2.23
CA SER A 102 17.83 -3.81 1.29
C SER A 102 19.28 -4.27 1.36
N MET A 103 19.72 -4.83 2.49
CA MET A 103 21.08 -5.34 2.67
C MET A 103 21.35 -6.67 1.96
N VAL A 104 20.29 -7.40 1.62
CA VAL A 104 20.38 -8.74 1.02
C VAL A 104 19.76 -8.82 -0.38
N THR A 105 19.08 -7.78 -0.84
CA THR A 105 18.40 -7.77 -2.14
C THR A 105 19.30 -7.23 -3.24
N PRO A 106 19.57 -8.02 -4.30
CA PRO A 106 20.35 -7.53 -5.44
C PRO A 106 19.59 -6.42 -6.20
N VAL A 107 20.28 -5.33 -6.54
CA VAL A 107 19.74 -4.21 -7.33
C VAL A 107 19.10 -4.68 -8.63
N SER A 108 19.72 -5.67 -9.30
CA SER A 108 19.19 -6.23 -10.54
C SER A 108 17.82 -6.90 -10.42
N TRP A 109 17.37 -7.27 -9.22
CA TRP A 109 16.01 -7.76 -9.01
C TRP A 109 15.01 -6.59 -9.09
N LEU A 110 15.33 -5.47 -8.46
CA LEU A 110 14.48 -4.28 -8.45
C LEU A 110 14.33 -3.68 -9.86
N GLU A 111 15.42 -3.62 -10.62
CA GLU A 111 15.44 -3.13 -12.00
C GLU A 111 14.60 -3.99 -12.97
N ARG A 112 14.32 -5.24 -12.62
CA ARG A 112 13.50 -6.14 -13.45
C ARG A 112 12.01 -6.08 -13.14
N VAL A 113 11.60 -5.42 -12.05
CA VAL A 113 10.19 -5.29 -11.68
C VAL A 113 9.46 -4.58 -12.82
N PRO A 114 8.42 -5.19 -13.42
CA PRO A 114 7.72 -4.61 -14.56
C PRO A 114 7.17 -3.21 -14.27
N THR A 115 6.51 -3.03 -13.12
CA THR A 115 5.98 -1.72 -12.72
C THR A 115 7.05 -0.64 -12.56
N TYR A 116 8.28 -0.99 -12.22
CA TYR A 116 9.39 -0.03 -12.19
C TYR A 116 9.64 0.54 -13.59
N LYS A 117 9.69 -0.32 -14.60
CA LYS A 117 9.91 0.10 -15.98
C LYS A 117 8.73 0.90 -16.54
N ASP A 118 7.51 0.43 -16.30
CA ASP A 118 6.29 1.10 -16.76
C ASP A 118 6.16 2.51 -16.15
N GLN A 119 6.48 2.67 -14.87
CA GLN A 119 6.45 3.98 -14.21
C GLN A 119 7.57 4.91 -14.73
N MET A 120 8.76 4.40 -15.03
CA MET A 120 9.82 5.17 -15.67
C MET A 120 9.40 5.70 -17.04
N GLU A 121 8.58 4.94 -17.78
CA GLU A 121 8.05 5.37 -19.08
C GLU A 121 6.89 6.37 -18.95
N GLN A 122 6.03 6.18 -17.95
CA GLN A 122 4.85 7.04 -17.76
C GLN A 122 5.17 8.39 -17.11
N LEU A 123 6.18 8.45 -16.26
CA LEU A 123 6.54 9.63 -15.46
C LEU A 123 7.83 10.31 -15.96
N LYS A 124 7.99 10.42 -17.29
CA LYS A 124 9.20 10.99 -17.91
C LYS A 124 9.52 12.42 -17.49
N ASP A 125 8.54 13.15 -17.01
CA ASP A 125 8.69 14.53 -16.54
C ASP A 125 9.23 14.64 -15.11
N LYS A 126 9.43 13.50 -14.43
CA LYS A 126 9.97 13.43 -13.06
C LYS A 126 11.34 12.78 -13.05
N ASP A 127 12.22 13.29 -12.18
CA ASP A 127 13.47 12.59 -11.89
C ASP A 127 13.19 11.41 -10.96
N LEU A 128 13.11 10.22 -11.54
CA LEU A 128 12.91 8.96 -10.85
C LEU A 128 14.23 8.18 -10.61
N SER A 129 15.38 8.83 -10.85
CA SER A 129 16.70 8.22 -10.61
C SER A 129 17.10 8.14 -9.12
N THR A 130 16.14 8.22 -8.24
CA THR A 130 16.36 8.18 -6.79
C THR A 130 16.38 6.74 -6.25
N TYR A 131 17.16 6.51 -5.18
CA TYR A 131 17.14 5.24 -4.44
C TYR A 131 15.73 4.90 -3.94
N GLY A 132 14.99 5.89 -3.45
CA GLY A 132 13.61 5.69 -2.96
C GLY A 132 12.69 5.13 -4.03
N PHE A 133 12.81 5.62 -5.28
CA PHE A 133 12.01 5.08 -6.38
C PHE A 133 12.47 3.67 -6.79
N LEU A 134 13.77 3.41 -6.89
CA LEU A 134 14.29 2.07 -7.16
C LEU A 134 13.88 1.08 -6.05
N GLY A 135 13.84 1.54 -4.80
CA GLY A 135 13.55 0.71 -3.63
C GLY A 135 12.08 0.49 -3.32
N TYR A 136 11.13 1.13 -4.05
CA TYR A 136 9.71 0.99 -3.69
C TYR A 136 9.16 -0.45 -3.73
N PRO A 137 9.60 -1.34 -4.65
CA PRO A 137 9.11 -2.72 -4.63
C PRO A 137 9.56 -3.48 -3.38
N LEU A 138 10.72 -3.11 -2.85
CA LEU A 138 11.23 -3.69 -1.61
C LEU A 138 10.48 -3.18 -0.38
N LEU A 139 10.08 -1.90 -0.36
CA LEU A 139 9.20 -1.35 0.66
C LEU A 139 7.83 -2.04 0.62
N GLN A 140 7.28 -2.28 -0.56
CA GLN A 140 6.04 -3.03 -0.73
C GLN A 140 6.17 -4.47 -0.20
N SER A 141 7.30 -5.13 -0.45
CA SER A 141 7.58 -6.45 0.11
C SER A 141 7.63 -6.41 1.64
N ALA A 142 8.23 -5.37 2.23
CA ALA A 142 8.26 -5.19 3.68
C ALA A 142 6.84 -5.00 4.25
N ASP A 143 6.02 -4.17 3.62
CA ASP A 143 4.63 -3.91 4.00
C ASP A 143 3.81 -5.21 4.04
N ILE A 144 4.02 -6.11 3.09
CA ILE A 144 3.32 -7.38 3.01
C ILE A 144 3.87 -8.38 4.02
N LEU A 145 5.17 -8.62 4.01
CA LEU A 145 5.81 -9.66 4.82
C LEU A 145 5.62 -9.44 6.33
N MET A 146 5.57 -8.18 6.77
CA MET A 146 5.43 -7.83 8.17
C MET A 146 4.12 -8.36 8.78
N TYR A 147 3.04 -8.40 8.04
CA TYR A 147 1.73 -8.87 8.48
C TYR A 147 1.48 -10.35 8.20
N ARG A 148 2.33 -11.00 7.39
CA ARG A 148 2.18 -12.41 6.96
C ARG A 148 0.75 -12.70 6.48
N PRO A 149 0.23 -11.95 5.50
CA PRO A 149 -1.11 -12.16 5.00
C PRO A 149 -1.19 -13.40 4.11
N GLU A 150 -2.35 -14.03 4.06
CA GLU A 150 -2.69 -15.04 3.06
C GLU A 150 -3.23 -14.41 1.77
N PHE A 151 -3.74 -13.17 1.87
CA PHE A 151 -4.30 -12.48 0.72
C PHE A 151 -3.84 -11.03 0.67
N VAL A 152 -3.44 -10.62 -0.53
CA VAL A 152 -3.17 -9.23 -0.88
C VAL A 152 -4.12 -8.87 -2.02
N PRO A 153 -5.25 -8.19 -1.72
CA PRO A 153 -6.19 -7.79 -2.76
C PRO A 153 -5.57 -6.72 -3.65
N VAL A 154 -5.46 -7.01 -4.92
CA VAL A 154 -4.91 -6.13 -5.96
C VAL A 154 -5.88 -6.08 -7.15
N GLY A 155 -5.80 -5.02 -7.97
CA GLY A 155 -6.47 -5.00 -9.26
C GLY A 155 -5.91 -6.08 -10.20
N GLU A 156 -6.67 -6.47 -11.21
CA GLU A 156 -6.24 -7.48 -12.19
C GLU A 156 -4.91 -7.12 -12.86
N ASP A 157 -4.67 -5.83 -13.07
CA ASP A 157 -3.44 -5.26 -13.61
C ASP A 157 -2.22 -5.42 -12.69
N GLN A 158 -2.43 -5.68 -11.39
CA GLN A 158 -1.38 -5.79 -10.38
C GLN A 158 -1.05 -7.23 -9.99
N VAL A 159 -1.77 -8.23 -10.51
CA VAL A 159 -1.58 -9.65 -10.12
C VAL A 159 -0.16 -10.15 -10.41
N ALA A 160 0.51 -9.63 -11.42
CA ALA A 160 1.88 -10.01 -11.77
C ALA A 160 2.95 -9.41 -10.83
N HIS A 161 2.57 -8.55 -9.86
CA HIS A 161 3.50 -7.76 -9.03
C HIS A 161 3.45 -8.15 -7.54
N VAL A 162 2.60 -9.11 -7.18
CA VAL A 162 2.43 -9.65 -5.81
C VAL A 162 2.93 -11.13 -5.72
#